data_59353da7b75b69f6e920930e2510cfb7
#
_entry.id   59353da7b75b69f6e920930e2510cfb7
#
_cell.length_a   1.000
_cell.length_b   1.000
_cell.length_c   1.000
_cell.angle_alpha   90.00
_cell.angle_beta   90.00
_cell.angle_gamma   90.00
#
_symmetry.space_group_name_H-M   'P 1'
#
loop_
_entity.id
_entity.type
_entity.pdbx_description
1 polymer ?
#
loop_
_entity_poly.entity_id
_entity_poly.type
_entity_poly.pdbx_seq_one_letter_code
_entity_poly.pdbx_strand_id
1 'polypeptide(L)'
;METITEKNAATFTHLSSLTQYFFPFGNYIFPILIWTSKKDKSEFVDHNGKQVLNFQLSLLLYSLVLIAIAIPIFIITIFSNIPFNAIIHDDNFVINNFNFDNNMGLLTIGIIAVLIFGLLKVSEFFLIIYAAIKTSNGERFKYPITIPFIK
;
A
#
# COMPACT_ATOMS: atom_id res chain seq x y z
N MET A 1 -23.01 -14.78 19.64
CA MET A 1 -21.80 -15.60 19.39
C MET A 1 -21.68 -15.82 17.90
N GLU A 2 -20.56 -15.45 17.29
CA GLU A 2 -20.40 -15.51 15.84
C GLU A 2 -20.32 -16.96 15.36
N THR A 3 -21.01 -17.28 14.29
CA THR A 3 -20.97 -18.63 13.69
C THR A 3 -19.62 -18.92 13.03
N ILE A 4 -19.27 -20.18 12.86
CA ILE A 4 -18.04 -20.59 12.16
C ILE A 4 -18.03 -20.02 10.72
N THR A 5 -19.18 -20.02 10.05
CA THR A 5 -19.31 -19.50 8.68
C THR A 5 -19.03 -17.99 8.61
N GLU A 6 -19.49 -17.21 9.60
CA GLU A 6 -19.23 -15.76 9.65
C GLU A 6 -17.77 -15.47 9.96
N LYS A 7 -17.17 -16.19 10.90
CA LYS A 7 -15.74 -16.08 11.20
C LYS A 7 -14.88 -16.40 9.97
N ASN A 8 -15.19 -17.48 9.28
CA ASN A 8 -14.47 -17.86 8.06
C ASN A 8 -14.63 -16.79 6.98
N ALA A 9 -15.85 -16.30 6.73
CA ALA A 9 -16.09 -15.27 5.71
C ALA A 9 -15.30 -14.00 6.03
N ALA A 10 -15.35 -13.51 7.28
CA ALA A 10 -14.62 -12.33 7.69
C ALA A 10 -13.10 -12.54 7.63
N THR A 11 -12.60 -13.71 8.06
CA THR A 11 -11.17 -14.06 7.96
C THR A 11 -10.70 -14.08 6.51
N PHE A 12 -11.46 -14.71 5.61
CA PHE A 12 -11.13 -14.71 4.18
C PHE A 12 -11.20 -13.33 3.55
N THR A 13 -12.07 -12.44 4.05
CA THR A 13 -12.09 -11.04 3.60
C THR A 13 -10.76 -10.35 3.89
N HIS A 14 -10.17 -10.55 5.08
CA HIS A 14 -8.83 -10.02 5.38
C HIS A 14 -7.76 -10.66 4.50
N LEU A 15 -7.70 -12.00 4.44
CA LEU A 15 -6.67 -12.72 3.68
C LEU A 15 -6.75 -12.45 2.18
N SER A 16 -7.95 -12.20 1.66
CA SER A 16 -8.13 -11.89 0.23
C SER A 16 -7.43 -10.62 -0.22
N SER A 17 -7.08 -9.70 0.70
CA SER A 17 -6.25 -8.54 0.38
C SER A 17 -4.84 -8.92 -0.08
N LEU A 18 -4.33 -10.10 0.31
CA LEU A 18 -3.02 -10.59 -0.15
C LEU A 18 -2.99 -10.95 -1.64
N THR A 19 -4.15 -11.05 -2.29
CA THR A 19 -4.24 -11.31 -3.74
C THR A 19 -3.62 -10.20 -4.58
N GLN A 20 -3.35 -9.01 -4.00
CA GLN A 20 -2.58 -7.95 -4.67
C GLN A 20 -1.19 -8.40 -5.16
N TYR A 21 -0.59 -9.41 -4.53
CA TYR A 21 0.70 -9.95 -4.93
C TYR A 21 0.63 -10.83 -6.19
N PHE A 22 -0.57 -11.25 -6.59
CA PHE A 22 -0.82 -12.10 -7.76
C PHE A 22 -1.57 -11.36 -8.87
N PHE A 23 -2.48 -10.44 -8.49
CA PHE A 23 -3.36 -9.71 -9.41
C PHE A 23 -3.40 -8.23 -9.06
N PRO A 24 -3.28 -7.33 -10.05
CA PRO A 24 -3.46 -5.90 -9.81
C PRO A 24 -4.87 -5.64 -9.27
N PHE A 25 -4.97 -4.78 -8.28
CA PHE A 25 -6.23 -4.46 -7.58
C PHE A 25 -6.91 -5.62 -6.85
N GLY A 26 -6.26 -6.79 -6.72
CA GLY A 26 -6.80 -7.94 -6.00
C GLY A 26 -7.20 -7.63 -4.56
N ASN A 27 -6.45 -6.75 -3.90
CA ASN A 27 -6.72 -6.26 -2.54
C ASN A 27 -8.03 -5.45 -2.38
N TYR A 28 -8.69 -5.08 -3.48
CA TYR A 28 -10.01 -4.45 -3.47
C TYR A 28 -11.08 -5.41 -3.98
N ILE A 29 -10.84 -6.04 -5.13
CA ILE A 29 -11.83 -6.87 -5.83
C ILE A 29 -12.29 -8.02 -4.95
N PHE A 30 -11.37 -8.82 -4.43
CA PHE A 30 -11.73 -10.00 -3.66
C PHE A 30 -12.37 -9.68 -2.29
N PRO A 31 -11.84 -8.74 -1.48
CA PRO A 31 -12.54 -8.32 -0.26
C PRO A 31 -13.93 -7.77 -0.51
N ILE A 32 -14.14 -6.96 -1.58
CA ILE A 32 -15.45 -6.43 -1.93
C ILE A 32 -16.43 -7.57 -2.27
N LEU A 33 -16.01 -8.55 -3.07
CA LEU A 33 -16.86 -9.69 -3.44
C LEU A 33 -17.29 -10.51 -2.22
N ILE A 34 -16.37 -10.82 -1.31
CA ILE A 34 -16.68 -11.59 -0.11
C ILE A 34 -17.60 -10.77 0.81
N TRP A 35 -17.24 -9.52 1.07
CA TRP A 35 -18.01 -8.63 1.94
C TRP A 35 -19.44 -8.42 1.43
N THR A 36 -19.62 -8.04 0.16
CA THR A 36 -20.95 -7.77 -0.42
C THR A 36 -21.84 -9.00 -0.44
N SER A 37 -21.28 -10.20 -0.54
CA SER A 37 -22.05 -11.45 -0.52
C SER A 37 -22.64 -11.80 0.86
N LYS A 38 -22.13 -11.22 1.95
CA LYS A 38 -22.45 -11.61 3.33
C LYS A 38 -22.80 -10.46 4.27
N LYS A 39 -22.52 -9.20 3.91
CA LYS A 39 -22.69 -8.01 4.79
C LYS A 39 -24.11 -7.88 5.35
N ASP A 40 -25.13 -8.17 4.54
CA ASP A 40 -26.53 -8.01 4.94
C ASP A 40 -27.02 -9.13 5.89
N LYS A 41 -26.24 -10.20 6.04
CA LYS A 41 -26.56 -11.36 6.87
C LYS A 41 -25.78 -11.40 8.19
N SER A 42 -24.70 -10.62 8.31
CA SER A 42 -23.84 -10.64 9.48
C SER A 42 -23.16 -9.29 9.71
N GLU A 43 -23.49 -8.67 10.83
CA GLU A 43 -22.85 -7.43 11.29
C GLU A 43 -21.33 -7.62 11.52
N PHE A 44 -20.93 -8.84 11.91
CA PHE A 44 -19.53 -9.18 12.09
C PHE A 44 -18.75 -9.14 10.77
N VAL A 45 -19.33 -9.72 9.70
CA VAL A 45 -18.73 -9.68 8.36
C VAL A 45 -18.76 -8.26 7.81
N ASP A 46 -19.84 -7.49 8.03
CA ASP A 46 -19.94 -6.11 7.59
C ASP A 46 -18.86 -5.24 8.24
N HIS A 47 -18.69 -5.35 9.57
CA HIS A 47 -17.65 -4.62 10.28
C HIS A 47 -16.26 -4.92 9.74
N ASN A 48 -15.89 -6.19 9.64
CA ASN A 48 -14.56 -6.60 9.19
C ASN A 48 -14.31 -6.25 7.72
N GLY A 49 -15.32 -6.37 6.84
CA GLY A 49 -15.23 -5.95 5.44
C GLY A 49 -14.97 -4.46 5.28
N LYS A 50 -15.70 -3.62 6.01
CA LYS A 50 -15.45 -2.16 6.06
C LYS A 50 -14.03 -1.85 6.54
N GLN A 51 -13.55 -2.55 7.57
CA GLN A 51 -12.19 -2.37 8.09
C GLN A 51 -11.13 -2.70 7.03
N VAL A 52 -11.26 -3.81 6.31
CA VAL A 52 -10.35 -4.17 5.23
C VAL A 52 -10.32 -3.10 4.15
N LEU A 53 -11.49 -2.71 3.64
CA LEU A 53 -11.56 -1.76 2.53
C LEU A 53 -11.07 -0.37 2.94
N ASN A 54 -11.43 0.11 4.12
CA ASN A 54 -10.95 1.38 4.65
C ASN A 54 -9.42 1.37 4.81
N PHE A 55 -8.85 0.27 5.29
CA PHE A 55 -7.41 0.10 5.43
C PHE A 55 -6.71 0.14 4.06
N GLN A 56 -7.21 -0.62 3.09
CA GLN A 56 -6.63 -0.64 1.75
C GLN A 56 -6.72 0.73 1.05
N LEU A 57 -7.85 1.43 1.18
CA LEU A 57 -8.03 2.78 0.64
C LEU A 57 -7.10 3.79 1.33
N SER A 58 -6.89 3.65 2.64
CA SER A 58 -5.94 4.50 3.39
C SER A 58 -4.51 4.30 2.92
N LEU A 59 -4.09 3.03 2.74
CA LEU A 59 -2.76 2.71 2.21
C LEU A 59 -2.58 3.21 0.77
N LEU A 60 -3.61 3.14 -0.06
CA LEU A 60 -3.58 3.74 -1.40
C LEU A 60 -3.32 5.24 -1.32
N LEU A 61 -4.08 5.96 -0.48
CA LEU A 61 -3.91 7.39 -0.31
C LEU A 61 -2.49 7.74 0.17
N TYR A 62 -1.99 7.05 1.19
CA TYR A 62 -0.62 7.27 1.70
C TYR A 62 0.43 6.96 0.65
N SER A 63 0.25 5.88 -0.11
CA SER A 63 1.15 5.51 -1.20
C SER A 63 1.17 6.58 -2.31
N LEU A 64 0.01 7.12 -2.70
CA LEU A 64 -0.08 8.18 -3.69
C LEU A 64 0.62 9.47 -3.24
N VAL A 65 0.49 9.84 -1.97
CA VAL A 65 1.20 11.00 -1.41
C VAL A 65 2.71 10.80 -1.46
N LEU A 66 3.21 9.63 -1.05
CA LEU A 66 4.63 9.33 -1.08
C LEU A 66 5.20 9.29 -2.51
N ILE A 67 4.45 8.72 -3.45
CA ILE A 67 4.81 8.68 -4.88
C ILE A 67 4.83 10.10 -5.46
N ALA A 68 3.84 10.94 -5.13
CA ALA A 68 3.78 12.33 -5.57
C ALA A 68 4.94 13.18 -5.05
N ILE A 69 5.55 12.80 -3.93
CA ILE A 69 6.77 13.42 -3.40
C ILE A 69 8.00 12.83 -4.07
N ALA A 70 8.13 11.51 -4.13
CA ALA A 70 9.33 10.83 -4.59
C ALA A 70 9.59 11.00 -6.08
N ILE A 71 8.57 10.88 -6.94
CA ILE A 71 8.74 10.94 -8.39
C ILE A 71 9.33 12.29 -8.86
N PRO A 72 8.78 13.47 -8.49
CA PRO A 72 9.35 14.75 -8.91
C PRO A 72 10.79 14.93 -8.42
N ILE A 73 11.09 14.51 -7.20
CA ILE A 73 12.44 14.58 -6.63
C ILE A 73 13.43 13.78 -7.46
N PHE A 74 13.11 12.53 -7.79
CA PHE A 74 13.98 11.69 -8.62
C PHE A 74 14.13 12.25 -10.03
N ILE A 75 13.03 12.74 -10.63
CA ILE A 75 13.09 13.37 -11.96
C ILE A 75 14.04 14.58 -11.92
N ILE A 76 13.85 15.52 -10.99
CA ILE A 76 14.68 16.72 -10.86
C ILE A 76 16.14 16.31 -10.63
N THR A 77 16.40 15.38 -9.72
CA THR A 77 17.75 14.92 -9.39
C THR A 77 18.45 14.29 -10.59
N ILE A 78 17.74 13.47 -11.36
CA ILE A 78 18.29 12.82 -12.55
C ILE A 78 18.57 13.88 -13.65
N PHE A 79 17.57 14.69 -13.99
CA PHE A 79 17.72 15.64 -15.12
C PHE A 79 18.68 16.79 -14.81
N SER A 80 18.81 17.24 -13.57
CA SER A 80 19.78 18.28 -13.19
C SER A 80 21.24 17.80 -13.24
N ASN A 81 21.47 16.50 -13.22
CA ASN A 81 22.81 15.89 -13.23
C ASN A 81 23.21 15.27 -14.57
N ILE A 82 22.31 15.23 -15.56
CA ILE A 82 22.62 14.76 -16.91
C ILE A 82 22.95 15.96 -17.79
N PRO A 83 24.19 16.17 -18.23
CA PRO A 83 24.49 17.21 -19.22
C PRO A 83 23.85 16.79 -20.55
N PHE A 84 22.85 17.56 -20.98
CA PHE A 84 22.07 17.27 -22.20
C PHE A 84 22.96 17.12 -23.46
N ASN A 85 24.10 17.80 -23.49
CA ASN A 85 25.08 17.70 -24.57
C ASN A 85 25.82 16.34 -24.61
N ALA A 86 25.92 15.64 -23.48
CA ALA A 86 26.57 14.31 -23.43
C ALA A 86 25.69 13.22 -24.07
N ILE A 87 24.38 13.39 -24.03
CA ILE A 87 23.43 12.42 -24.63
C ILE A 87 23.52 12.44 -26.17
N ILE A 88 23.91 13.59 -26.77
CA ILE A 88 23.87 13.79 -28.23
C ILE A 88 25.23 13.52 -28.88
N HIS A 89 26.33 13.63 -28.14
CA HIS A 89 27.67 13.67 -28.74
C HIS A 89 28.66 12.65 -28.20
N ASP A 90 28.34 11.79 -27.22
CA ASP A 90 29.29 10.89 -26.62
C ASP A 90 28.77 9.45 -26.58
N ASP A 91 29.39 8.58 -27.42
CA ASP A 91 29.11 7.13 -27.42
C ASP A 91 29.59 6.41 -26.13
N ASN A 92 30.32 7.11 -25.27
CA ASN A 92 30.78 6.65 -23.97
C ASN A 92 30.08 7.45 -22.82
N PHE A 93 28.78 7.34 -22.71
CA PHE A 93 28.03 7.88 -21.57
C PHE A 93 28.48 7.19 -20.28
N VAL A 94 29.54 7.69 -19.70
CA VAL A 94 30.06 7.20 -18.42
C VAL A 94 29.38 7.98 -17.30
N ILE A 95 28.76 7.27 -16.37
CA ILE A 95 28.12 7.77 -15.15
C ILE A 95 29.10 8.56 -14.24
N ASN A 96 30.33 8.80 -14.66
CA ASN A 96 31.40 9.44 -13.90
C ASN A 96 31.13 10.93 -13.56
N ASN A 97 30.13 11.56 -14.15
CA ASN A 97 29.78 12.96 -13.91
C ASN A 97 28.51 13.16 -13.08
N PHE A 98 27.98 12.12 -12.46
CA PHE A 98 26.85 12.26 -11.53
C PHE A 98 27.34 12.96 -10.25
N ASN A 99 27.16 14.28 -10.19
CA ASN A 99 27.43 15.05 -8.98
C ASN A 99 26.14 15.24 -8.21
N PHE A 100 25.96 14.45 -7.15
CA PHE A 100 24.79 14.53 -6.28
C PHE A 100 24.86 15.69 -5.28
N ASP A 101 26.02 16.37 -5.15
CA ASP A 101 26.26 17.35 -4.09
C ASP A 101 25.24 18.51 -4.13
N ASN A 102 24.85 18.96 -5.32
CA ASN A 102 23.89 20.07 -5.46
C ASN A 102 22.47 19.73 -5.05
N ASN A 103 22.09 18.44 -5.02
CA ASN A 103 20.73 17.97 -4.74
C ASN A 103 20.63 16.97 -3.57
N MET A 104 21.67 16.89 -2.75
CA MET A 104 21.72 15.92 -1.63
C MET A 104 20.51 16.01 -0.69
N GLY A 105 20.05 17.21 -0.37
CA GLY A 105 18.89 17.41 0.49
C GLY A 105 17.59 16.83 -0.13
N LEU A 106 17.36 17.09 -1.41
CA LEU A 106 16.21 16.58 -2.13
C LEU A 106 16.28 15.06 -2.28
N LEU A 107 17.46 14.53 -2.64
CA LEU A 107 17.68 13.10 -2.76
C LEU A 107 17.41 12.37 -1.44
N THR A 108 17.85 12.94 -0.31
CA THR A 108 17.60 12.37 1.02
C THR A 108 16.10 12.28 1.31
N ILE A 109 15.32 13.33 0.99
CA ILE A 109 13.85 13.32 1.16
C ILE A 109 13.21 12.23 0.28
N GLY A 110 13.65 12.11 -0.99
CA GLY A 110 13.18 11.06 -1.88
C GLY A 110 13.45 9.65 -1.36
N ILE A 111 14.65 9.40 -0.86
CA ILE A 111 15.04 8.11 -0.26
C ILE A 111 14.18 7.82 0.98
N ILE A 112 13.97 8.80 1.86
CA ILE A 112 13.12 8.64 3.04
C ILE A 112 11.69 8.28 2.62
N ALA A 113 11.13 8.93 1.60
CA ALA A 113 9.79 8.62 1.11
C ALA A 113 9.69 7.17 0.60
N VAL A 114 10.69 6.67 -0.12
CA VAL A 114 10.77 5.27 -0.56
C VAL A 114 10.88 4.30 0.62
N LEU A 115 11.69 4.63 1.62
CA LEU A 115 11.81 3.80 2.83
C LEU A 115 10.49 3.73 3.60
N ILE A 116 9.79 4.86 3.77
CA ILE A 116 8.46 4.88 4.41
C ILE A 116 7.47 4.03 3.60
N PHE A 117 7.47 4.14 2.27
CA PHE A 117 6.63 3.32 1.41
C PHE A 117 6.91 1.82 1.61
N GLY A 118 8.17 1.42 1.65
CA GLY A 118 8.58 0.04 1.93
C GLY A 118 8.10 -0.46 3.30
N LEU A 119 8.25 0.37 4.34
CA LEU A 119 7.76 0.06 5.68
C LEU A 119 6.23 -0.09 5.73
N LEU A 120 5.48 0.76 5.01
CA LEU A 120 4.03 0.63 4.89
C LEU A 120 3.64 -0.71 4.26
N LYS A 121 4.32 -1.14 3.20
CA LYS A 121 4.05 -2.42 2.52
C LYS A 121 4.36 -3.63 3.39
N VAL A 122 5.46 -3.61 4.11
CA VAL A 122 5.81 -4.67 5.08
C VAL A 122 4.77 -4.71 6.22
N SER A 123 4.43 -3.55 6.78
CA SER A 123 3.42 -3.45 7.85
C SER A 123 2.05 -3.93 7.38
N GLU A 124 1.65 -3.60 6.15
CA GLU A 124 0.40 -4.07 5.53
C GLU A 124 0.31 -5.60 5.57
N PHE A 125 1.36 -6.28 5.12
CA PHE A 125 1.40 -7.74 5.09
C PHE A 125 1.16 -8.36 6.48
N PHE A 126 1.90 -7.89 7.49
CA PHE A 126 1.77 -8.40 8.85
C PHE A 126 0.41 -8.06 9.48
N LEU A 127 -0.11 -6.86 9.23
CA LEU A 127 -1.41 -6.44 9.76
C LEU A 127 -2.56 -7.25 9.16
N ILE A 128 -2.52 -7.61 7.88
CA ILE A 128 -3.52 -8.46 7.24
C ILE A 128 -3.55 -9.84 7.91
N ILE A 129 -2.39 -10.46 8.13
CA ILE A 129 -2.30 -11.76 8.78
C ILE A 129 -2.79 -11.68 10.23
N TYR A 130 -2.35 -10.66 10.96
CA TYR A 130 -2.77 -10.45 12.34
C TYR A 130 -4.29 -10.24 12.47
N ALA A 131 -4.87 -9.42 11.57
CA ALA A 131 -6.30 -9.21 11.49
C ALA A 131 -7.06 -10.52 11.21
N ALA A 132 -6.57 -11.33 10.28
CA ALA A 132 -7.16 -12.63 9.95
C ALA A 132 -7.16 -13.58 11.15
N ILE A 133 -6.06 -13.64 11.92
CA ILE A 133 -5.98 -14.46 13.14
C ILE A 133 -6.98 -13.96 14.19
N LYS A 134 -7.05 -12.66 14.45
CA LYS A 134 -8.02 -12.09 15.40
C LYS A 134 -9.46 -12.39 15.00
N THR A 135 -9.77 -12.19 13.73
CA THR A 135 -11.11 -12.40 13.18
C THR A 135 -11.50 -13.89 13.20
N SER A 136 -10.57 -14.82 12.97
CA SER A 136 -10.83 -16.27 13.08
C SER A 136 -11.22 -16.69 14.50
N ASN A 137 -10.73 -15.96 15.51
CA ASN A 137 -11.12 -16.16 16.92
C ASN A 137 -12.50 -15.52 17.24
N GLY A 138 -13.10 -14.79 16.31
CA GLY A 138 -14.37 -14.09 16.50
C GLY A 138 -14.24 -12.69 17.08
N GLU A 139 -13.04 -12.10 17.03
CA GLU A 139 -12.80 -10.74 17.48
C GLU A 139 -13.05 -9.75 16.34
N ARG A 140 -13.72 -8.64 16.62
CA ARG A 140 -13.83 -7.50 15.68
C ARG A 140 -12.49 -6.77 15.63
N PHE A 141 -11.83 -6.82 14.49
CA PHE A 141 -10.54 -6.17 14.31
C PHE A 141 -10.68 -4.75 13.78
N LYS A 142 -9.85 -3.85 14.28
CA LYS A 142 -9.73 -2.47 13.78
C LYS A 142 -8.28 -2.20 13.38
N TYR A 143 -8.07 -1.88 12.11
CA TYR A 143 -6.74 -1.53 11.63
C TYR A 143 -6.25 -0.20 12.19
N PRO A 144 -4.97 -0.09 12.56
CA PRO A 144 -4.36 1.18 12.91
C PRO A 144 -4.26 2.09 11.66
N ILE A 145 -4.21 3.41 11.90
CA ILE A 145 -3.96 4.43 10.87
C ILE A 145 -4.97 4.35 9.69
N THR A 146 -6.19 3.95 9.96
CA THR A 146 -7.24 3.78 8.95
C THR A 146 -8.17 4.97 8.93
N ILE A 147 -8.40 5.53 7.72
CA ILE A 147 -9.40 6.58 7.48
C ILE A 147 -10.74 5.90 7.17
N PRO A 148 -11.83 6.23 7.87
CA PRO A 148 -13.15 5.62 7.65
C PRO A 148 -13.84 6.21 6.42
N PHE A 149 -13.50 5.72 5.22
CA PHE A 149 -14.16 6.10 3.97
C PHE A 149 -15.56 5.49 3.86
N ILE A 150 -15.68 4.23 4.29
CA ILE A 150 -16.94 3.48 4.31
C ILE A 150 -17.42 3.41 5.76
N LYS A 151 -18.60 3.95 6.01
CA LYS A 151 -19.25 4.01 7.34
C LYS A 151 -20.20 2.86 7.59
#